data_93c9fc4f1aa3d845f8e49b20bd63e6e3
#
_entry.id   93c9fc4f1aa3d845f8e49b20bd63e6e3
#
_cell.length_a   1.000
_cell.length_b   1.000
_cell.length_c   1.000
_cell.angle_alpha   90.00
_cell.angle_beta   90.00
_cell.angle_gamma   90.00
#
_symmetry.space_group_name_H-M   'P 1'
#
loop_
_entity.id
_entity.type
_entity.pdbx_description
1 polymer ?
#
loop_
_entity_poly.entity_id
_entity_poly.type
_entity_poly.pdbx_seq_one_letter_code
_entity_poly.pdbx_strand_id
1 'polypeptide(L)'
;TKSVLDFSIQLKEKPRIIFMSSYSLYGNSYTNSIKENWALKPVSSYALTKKSSEDILLKYSQVYGLKIIILRLASIYGEGLKKQLIFDSCEKISNNRNIFYGTGNEIRDWLHVSDLCALVYKVIKKNSKNNMIVNCGSGKGSKVKDIIEIVKKQFNSRIKIKYVNIKQKSPKVLITNIKLAKSFKWAPKINIKKGISEYIKWYKKINA
;
A
#
# COMPACT_ATOMS: atom_id res chain seq x y z
N THR A 1 4.34 11.70 -13.99
CA THR A 1 4.12 12.72 -12.91
C THR A 1 4.36 14.12 -13.48
N LYS A 2 5.53 14.40 -14.07
CA LYS A 2 5.90 15.74 -14.55
C LYS A 2 4.86 16.31 -15.53
N SER A 3 4.49 15.60 -16.60
CA SER A 3 3.52 16.04 -17.61
C SER A 3 2.17 16.48 -17.00
N VAL A 4 1.67 15.77 -15.98
CA VAL A 4 0.43 16.16 -15.29
C VAL A 4 0.62 17.48 -14.55
N LEU A 5 1.79 17.68 -13.92
CA LEU A 5 2.09 18.92 -13.19
C LEU A 5 2.26 20.09 -14.14
N ASP A 6 2.98 19.90 -15.27
CA ASP A 6 3.14 20.93 -16.31
C ASP A 6 1.79 21.38 -16.86
N PHE A 7 0.89 20.46 -17.11
CA PHE A 7 -0.47 20.77 -17.51
C PHE A 7 -1.24 21.51 -16.38
N SER A 8 -1.13 21.04 -15.15
CA SER A 8 -1.87 21.60 -14.01
C SER A 8 -1.51 23.07 -13.71
N ILE A 9 -0.27 23.48 -13.95
CA ILE A 9 0.14 24.88 -13.73
C ILE A 9 -0.36 25.85 -14.82
N GLN A 10 -0.76 25.34 -15.98
CA GLN A 10 -1.32 26.14 -17.08
C GLN A 10 -2.82 26.44 -16.90
N LEU A 11 -3.50 25.70 -16.02
CA LEU A 11 -4.92 25.89 -15.77
C LEU A 11 -5.17 27.20 -15.00
N LYS A 12 -6.22 27.95 -15.39
CA LYS A 12 -6.66 29.17 -14.72
C LYS A 12 -6.93 28.90 -13.22
N GLU A 13 -7.61 27.79 -12.95
CA GLU A 13 -7.82 27.31 -11.57
C GLU A 13 -6.92 26.10 -11.34
N LYS A 14 -5.92 26.26 -10.50
CA LYS A 14 -4.96 25.19 -10.20
C LYS A 14 -5.63 24.08 -9.38
N PRO A 15 -5.63 22.83 -9.88
CA PRO A 15 -6.23 21.72 -9.17
C PRO A 15 -5.42 21.33 -7.93
N ARG A 16 -6.08 20.67 -6.99
CA ARG A 16 -5.38 19.94 -5.93
C ARG A 16 -4.93 18.59 -6.48
N ILE A 17 -3.64 18.31 -6.36
CA ILE A 17 -3.05 17.04 -6.81
C ILE A 17 -3.01 16.05 -5.65
N ILE A 18 -3.56 14.87 -5.87
CA ILE A 18 -3.46 13.74 -4.91
C ILE A 18 -2.57 12.68 -5.56
N PHE A 19 -1.43 12.41 -4.94
CA PHE A 19 -0.45 11.45 -5.45
C PHE A 19 -0.45 10.18 -4.61
N MET A 20 -0.68 9.04 -5.28
CA MET A 20 -0.58 7.71 -4.69
C MET A 20 0.88 7.26 -4.65
N SER A 21 1.54 7.54 -3.52
CA SER A 21 2.91 7.12 -3.22
C SER A 21 2.94 5.75 -2.55
N SER A 22 4.02 5.42 -1.86
CA SER A 22 4.20 4.10 -1.24
C SER A 22 4.97 4.19 0.08
N TYR A 23 4.65 3.34 1.03
CA TYR A 23 5.43 3.18 2.26
C TYR A 23 6.80 2.50 2.03
N SER A 24 7.02 1.90 0.85
CA SER A 24 8.33 1.32 0.48
C SER A 24 9.47 2.34 0.46
N LEU A 25 9.15 3.65 0.42
CA LEU A 25 10.11 4.74 0.50
C LEU A 25 10.89 4.74 1.82
N TYR A 26 10.30 4.22 2.90
CA TYR A 26 10.94 4.19 4.21
C TYR A 26 12.08 3.16 4.29
N GLY A 27 12.10 2.15 3.40
CA GLY A 27 13.16 1.15 3.32
C GLY A 27 13.21 0.21 4.52
N ASN A 28 14.42 -0.25 4.88
CA ASN A 28 14.65 -1.34 5.86
C ASN A 28 14.96 -0.85 7.29
N SER A 29 14.96 0.45 7.53
CA SER A 29 15.58 1.03 8.73
C SER A 29 14.70 1.04 9.97
N TYR A 30 13.46 0.58 9.88
CA TYR A 30 12.48 0.75 10.95
C TYR A 30 11.84 -0.56 11.36
N THR A 31 11.75 -0.77 12.67
CA THR A 31 11.10 -1.95 13.28
C THR A 31 9.76 -1.59 13.94
N ASN A 32 9.48 -0.29 14.10
CA ASN A 32 8.29 0.24 14.75
C ASN A 32 7.31 0.87 13.75
N SER A 33 6.19 1.34 14.25
CA SER A 33 5.16 2.06 13.49
C SER A 33 5.72 3.38 12.91
N ILE A 34 5.86 3.45 11.59
CA ILE A 34 6.58 4.47 10.83
C ILE A 34 5.73 5.74 10.71
N LYS A 35 6.27 6.90 11.13
CA LYS A 35 5.60 8.20 11.00
C LYS A 35 5.96 8.87 9.67
N GLU A 36 5.11 9.80 9.22
CA GLU A 36 5.26 10.49 7.93
C GLU A 36 6.54 11.34 7.83
N ASN A 37 7.02 11.88 8.95
CA ASN A 37 8.22 12.71 9.03
C ASN A 37 9.53 11.92 9.17
N TRP A 38 9.49 10.59 9.14
CA TRP A 38 10.70 9.78 9.22
C TRP A 38 11.47 9.79 7.91
N ALA A 39 12.80 9.65 8.02
CA ALA A 39 13.70 9.70 6.88
C ALA A 39 13.38 8.61 5.84
N LEU A 40 13.39 8.98 4.57
CA LEU A 40 13.16 8.06 3.46
C LEU A 40 14.48 7.38 3.07
N LYS A 41 14.47 6.06 3.00
CA LYS A 41 15.64 5.23 2.64
C LYS A 41 15.24 4.18 1.60
N PRO A 42 14.83 4.60 0.38
CA PRO A 42 14.36 3.70 -0.65
C PRO A 42 15.45 2.71 -1.07
N VAL A 43 15.10 1.42 -1.13
CA VAL A 43 16.04 0.31 -1.43
C VAL A 43 15.73 -0.41 -2.75
N SER A 44 14.68 0.00 -3.46
CA SER A 44 14.29 -0.57 -4.76
C SER A 44 14.10 0.52 -5.81
N SER A 45 14.24 0.16 -7.09
CA SER A 45 13.97 1.09 -8.21
C SER A 45 12.56 1.67 -8.15
N TYR A 46 11.57 0.85 -7.80
CA TYR A 46 10.20 1.33 -7.57
C TYR A 46 10.12 2.39 -6.47
N ALA A 47 10.75 2.15 -5.32
CA ALA A 47 10.76 3.12 -4.22
C ALA A 47 11.49 4.41 -4.62
N LEU A 48 12.63 4.31 -5.32
CA LEU A 48 13.35 5.47 -5.86
C LEU A 48 12.48 6.29 -6.80
N THR A 49 11.78 5.66 -7.75
CA THR A 49 10.86 6.35 -8.67
C THR A 49 9.75 7.08 -7.91
N LYS A 50 9.16 6.47 -6.88
CA LYS A 50 8.15 7.12 -6.04
C LYS A 50 8.74 8.31 -5.27
N LYS A 51 9.95 8.16 -4.72
CA LYS A 51 10.68 9.24 -4.02
C LYS A 51 10.89 10.44 -4.97
N SER A 52 11.46 10.21 -6.15
CA SER A 52 11.66 11.27 -7.14
C SER A 52 10.35 11.96 -7.53
N SER A 53 9.24 11.20 -7.61
CA SER A 53 7.93 11.79 -7.86
C SER A 53 7.46 12.68 -6.71
N GLU A 54 7.66 12.28 -5.43
CA GLU A 54 7.34 13.13 -4.28
C GLU A 54 8.16 14.41 -4.30
N ASP A 55 9.47 14.33 -4.61
CA ASP A 55 10.36 15.50 -4.66
C ASP A 55 9.91 16.51 -5.74
N ILE A 56 9.57 16.01 -6.94
CA ILE A 56 9.05 16.86 -8.01
C ILE A 56 7.74 17.53 -7.60
N LEU A 57 6.81 16.79 -7.01
CA LEU A 57 5.52 17.30 -6.54
C LEU A 57 5.71 18.45 -5.53
N LEU A 58 6.56 18.23 -4.52
CA LEU A 58 6.83 19.22 -3.48
C LEU A 58 7.51 20.47 -4.06
N LYS A 59 8.42 20.30 -5.04
CA LYS A 59 9.05 21.43 -5.74
C LYS A 59 8.04 22.23 -6.55
N TYR A 60 7.12 21.57 -7.28
CA TYR A 60 6.05 22.26 -8.02
C TYR A 60 5.09 23.00 -7.08
N SER A 61 4.81 22.42 -5.92
CA SER A 61 4.05 23.13 -4.91
C SER A 61 4.74 24.39 -4.43
N GLN A 62 6.03 24.30 -4.14
CA GLN A 62 6.82 25.42 -3.65
C GLN A 62 6.94 26.54 -4.69
N VAL A 63 7.21 26.19 -5.97
CA VAL A 63 7.46 27.16 -7.04
C VAL A 63 6.17 27.73 -7.62
N TYR A 64 5.17 26.89 -7.83
CA TYR A 64 3.94 27.26 -8.56
C TYR A 64 2.69 27.35 -7.69
N GLY A 65 2.80 27.08 -6.40
CA GLY A 65 1.66 27.15 -5.47
C GLY A 65 0.62 26.03 -5.64
N LEU A 66 0.99 24.90 -6.30
CA LEU A 66 0.09 23.74 -6.39
C LEU A 66 -0.18 23.14 -5.02
N LYS A 67 -1.43 22.78 -4.75
CA LYS A 67 -1.82 22.08 -3.52
C LYS A 67 -1.61 20.57 -3.70
N ILE A 68 -0.71 19.99 -2.91
CA ILE A 68 -0.28 18.61 -3.05
C ILE A 68 -0.68 17.79 -1.81
N ILE A 69 -1.27 16.63 -2.06
CA ILE A 69 -1.51 15.62 -1.04
C ILE A 69 -0.80 14.34 -1.48
N ILE A 70 0.10 13.83 -0.65
CA ILE A 70 0.83 12.60 -0.90
C ILE A 70 0.28 11.51 0.03
N LEU A 71 -0.21 10.43 -0.55
CA LEU A 71 -0.70 9.27 0.19
C LEU A 71 0.31 8.14 0.07
N ARG A 72 1.05 7.84 1.15
CA ARG A 72 2.01 6.72 1.20
C ARG A 72 1.28 5.45 1.56
N LEU A 73 0.95 4.68 0.51
CA LEU A 73 0.13 3.48 0.62
C LEU A 73 0.93 2.31 1.21
N ALA A 74 0.33 1.61 2.15
CA ALA A 74 0.77 0.30 2.64
C ALA A 74 0.48 -0.80 1.60
N SER A 75 0.46 -2.07 1.98
CA SER A 75 0.05 -3.16 1.07
C SER A 75 -1.45 -3.12 0.86
N ILE A 76 -1.87 -2.49 -0.24
CA ILE A 76 -3.29 -2.41 -0.60
C ILE A 76 -3.73 -3.72 -1.24
N TYR A 77 -4.91 -4.21 -0.85
CA TYR A 77 -5.53 -5.40 -1.44
C TYR A 77 -7.04 -5.22 -1.55
N GLY A 78 -7.67 -6.02 -2.37
CA GLY A 78 -9.12 -6.03 -2.57
C GLY A 78 -9.49 -6.43 -4.00
N GLU A 79 -10.78 -6.57 -4.25
CA GLU A 79 -11.32 -6.95 -5.55
C GLU A 79 -10.76 -6.10 -6.69
N GLY A 80 -10.52 -6.72 -7.84
CA GLY A 80 -9.94 -6.07 -9.03
C GLY A 80 -8.41 -6.11 -9.10
N LEU A 81 -7.69 -6.34 -7.99
CA LEU A 81 -6.23 -6.38 -8.00
C LEU A 81 -5.71 -7.78 -8.38
N LYS A 82 -5.36 -7.97 -9.67
CA LYS A 82 -4.80 -9.22 -10.22
C LYS A 82 -3.27 -9.28 -10.13
N LYS A 83 -2.70 -8.94 -8.98
CA LYS A 83 -1.26 -8.98 -8.71
C LYS A 83 -0.97 -8.93 -7.22
N GLN A 84 0.29 -9.04 -6.83
CA GLN A 84 0.80 -9.06 -5.46
C GLN A 84 0.44 -10.34 -4.69
N LEU A 85 0.87 -10.41 -3.42
CA LEU A 85 0.89 -11.64 -2.64
C LEU A 85 -0.45 -12.38 -2.57
N ILE A 86 -1.57 -11.67 -2.32
CA ILE A 86 -2.86 -12.34 -2.12
C ILE A 86 -3.33 -12.98 -3.43
N PHE A 87 -3.21 -12.28 -4.56
CA PHE A 87 -3.52 -12.83 -5.88
C PHE A 87 -2.60 -14.01 -6.22
N ASP A 88 -1.26 -13.83 -6.07
CA ASP A 88 -0.26 -14.88 -6.32
C ASP A 88 -0.52 -16.11 -5.44
N SER A 89 -0.96 -15.91 -4.19
CA SER A 89 -1.34 -17.02 -3.30
C SER A 89 -2.58 -17.75 -3.79
N CYS A 90 -3.59 -17.04 -4.26
CA CYS A 90 -4.78 -17.68 -4.85
C CYS A 90 -4.39 -18.51 -6.08
N GLU A 91 -3.63 -17.92 -7.02
CA GLU A 91 -3.15 -18.59 -8.23
C GLU A 91 -2.31 -19.82 -7.92
N LYS A 92 -1.39 -19.73 -6.97
CA LYS A 92 -0.52 -20.87 -6.62
C LYS A 92 -1.30 -21.98 -5.93
N ILE A 93 -2.12 -21.62 -4.95
CA ILE A 93 -2.84 -22.61 -4.15
C ILE A 93 -3.92 -23.32 -4.97
N SER A 94 -4.67 -22.60 -5.82
CA SER A 94 -5.67 -23.22 -6.70
C SER A 94 -5.05 -24.17 -7.72
N ASN A 95 -3.81 -23.93 -8.14
CA ASN A 95 -3.07 -24.76 -9.08
C ASN A 95 -2.08 -25.73 -8.40
N ASN A 96 -2.26 -26.03 -7.11
CA ASN A 96 -1.40 -26.93 -6.32
C ASN A 96 0.10 -26.55 -6.35
N ARG A 97 0.45 -25.30 -6.61
CA ARG A 97 1.81 -24.78 -6.57
C ARG A 97 2.14 -24.27 -5.17
N ASN A 98 3.24 -24.72 -4.58
CA ASN A 98 3.54 -24.50 -3.17
C ASN A 98 4.80 -23.69 -2.90
N ILE A 99 5.51 -23.19 -3.92
CA ILE A 99 6.75 -22.43 -3.77
C ILE A 99 6.44 -20.94 -3.65
N PHE A 100 6.87 -20.35 -2.53
CA PHE A 100 6.81 -18.91 -2.27
C PHE A 100 8.20 -18.35 -2.04
N TYR A 101 8.49 -17.20 -2.61
CA TYR A 101 9.79 -16.54 -2.46
C TYR A 101 9.82 -15.63 -1.23
N GLY A 102 10.96 -15.67 -0.52
CA GLY A 102 11.17 -14.98 0.75
C GLY A 102 11.22 -15.94 1.93
N THR A 103 11.16 -15.42 3.14
CA THR A 103 11.19 -16.22 4.37
C THR A 103 9.81 -16.50 4.95
N GLY A 104 8.80 -15.78 4.46
CA GLY A 104 7.46 -15.77 5.05
C GLY A 104 7.34 -14.99 6.36
N ASN A 105 8.48 -14.56 6.94
CA ASN A 105 8.51 -13.81 8.21
C ASN A 105 8.48 -12.29 8.03
N GLU A 106 8.51 -11.80 6.79
CA GLU A 106 8.37 -10.39 6.49
C GLU A 106 7.02 -9.89 7.00
N ILE A 107 7.04 -8.76 7.71
CA ILE A 107 5.84 -8.14 8.27
C ILE A 107 5.41 -6.98 7.38
N ARG A 108 4.14 -6.98 6.97
CA ARG A 108 3.54 -5.94 6.15
C ARG A 108 2.25 -5.43 6.79
N ASP A 109 1.99 -4.16 6.58
CA ASP A 109 0.72 -3.52 6.88
C ASP A 109 -0.22 -3.69 5.68
N TRP A 110 -1.38 -4.27 5.91
CA TRP A 110 -2.37 -4.60 4.86
C TRP A 110 -3.61 -3.75 5.04
N LEU A 111 -3.99 -3.02 3.99
CA LEU A 111 -5.18 -2.19 3.99
C LEU A 111 -6.12 -2.58 2.84
N HIS A 112 -7.37 -2.84 3.18
CA HIS A 112 -8.38 -3.13 2.16
C HIS A 112 -8.67 -1.91 1.30
N VAL A 113 -8.89 -2.10 -0.01
CA VAL A 113 -9.12 -1.01 -0.96
C VAL A 113 -10.31 -0.13 -0.59
N SER A 114 -11.39 -0.69 -0.06
CA SER A 114 -12.55 0.09 0.39
C SER A 114 -12.22 1.03 1.55
N ASP A 115 -11.35 0.60 2.48
CA ASP A 115 -10.87 1.47 3.57
C ASP A 115 -9.96 2.57 3.02
N LEU A 116 -9.12 2.27 2.02
CA LEU A 116 -8.33 3.28 1.32
C LEU A 116 -9.24 4.31 0.63
N CYS A 117 -10.24 3.87 -0.13
CA CYS A 117 -11.19 4.77 -0.79
C CYS A 117 -11.92 5.68 0.21
N ALA A 118 -12.33 5.12 1.35
CA ALA A 118 -12.94 5.90 2.43
C ALA A 118 -11.98 6.97 3.00
N LEU A 119 -10.69 6.65 3.15
CA LEU A 119 -9.68 7.62 3.58
C LEU A 119 -9.48 8.72 2.52
N VAL A 120 -9.31 8.34 1.26
CA VAL A 120 -9.15 9.28 0.13
C VAL A 120 -10.31 10.26 0.09
N TYR A 121 -11.54 9.77 0.20
CA TYR A 121 -12.74 10.62 0.27
C TYR A 121 -12.69 11.62 1.43
N LYS A 122 -12.28 11.17 2.64
CA LYS A 122 -12.16 12.07 3.80
C LYS A 122 -11.06 13.12 3.60
N VAL A 123 -9.95 12.74 3.00
CA VAL A 123 -8.84 13.65 2.69
C VAL A 123 -9.26 14.69 1.65
N ILE A 124 -10.01 14.30 0.61
CA ILE A 124 -10.55 15.22 -0.40
C ILE A 124 -11.50 16.22 0.24
N LYS A 125 -12.41 15.76 1.08
CA LYS A 125 -13.41 16.61 1.77
C LYS A 125 -12.77 17.59 2.74
N LYS A 126 -11.59 17.28 3.30
CA LYS A 126 -10.89 18.23 4.15
C LYS A 126 -10.26 19.33 3.29
N ASN A 127 -10.89 20.49 3.28
CA ASN A 127 -10.41 21.66 2.53
C ASN A 127 -9.16 22.25 3.18
N SER A 128 -8.02 21.51 3.12
CA SER A 128 -6.74 22.00 3.63
C SER A 128 -6.07 22.90 2.60
N LYS A 129 -5.62 24.07 3.04
CA LYS A 129 -4.81 24.98 2.21
C LYS A 129 -3.36 24.52 2.10
N ASN A 130 -2.90 23.62 2.98
CA ASN A 130 -1.52 23.16 3.08
C ASN A 130 -1.32 21.81 2.40
N ASN A 131 -0.08 21.58 1.96
CA ASN A 131 0.37 20.26 1.54
C ASN A 131 0.30 19.26 2.68
N MET A 132 0.03 18.01 2.35
CA MET A 132 -0.03 16.94 3.34
C MET A 132 0.64 15.67 2.81
N ILE A 133 1.33 14.99 3.71
CA ILE A 133 1.80 13.60 3.50
C ILE A 133 1.08 12.75 4.52
N VAL A 134 0.41 11.69 4.07
CA VAL A 134 -0.42 10.82 4.93
C VAL A 134 -0.06 9.36 4.70
N ASN A 135 0.27 8.65 5.76
CA ASN A 135 0.40 7.20 5.72
C ASN A 135 -0.98 6.52 5.63
N CYS A 136 -1.14 5.65 4.65
CA CYS A 136 -2.38 4.95 4.35
C CYS A 136 -2.21 3.44 4.57
N GLY A 137 -2.45 2.99 5.78
CA GLY A 137 -2.36 1.59 6.18
C GLY A 137 -3.41 1.24 7.24
N SER A 138 -3.38 0.01 7.72
CA SER A 138 -4.21 -0.43 8.84
C SER A 138 -3.60 -0.08 10.21
N GLY A 139 -2.29 0.23 10.23
CA GLY A 139 -1.51 0.39 11.45
C GLY A 139 -1.20 -0.94 12.15
N LYS A 140 -1.49 -2.08 11.52
CA LYS A 140 -1.26 -3.42 12.06
C LYS A 140 -0.40 -4.23 11.10
N GLY A 141 0.60 -4.90 11.64
CA GLY A 141 1.47 -5.79 10.86
C GLY A 141 0.96 -7.23 10.88
N SER A 142 1.08 -7.92 9.74
CA SER A 142 0.90 -9.37 9.64
C SER A 142 2.07 -9.98 8.88
N LYS A 143 2.49 -11.19 9.27
CA LYS A 143 3.54 -11.92 8.55
C LYS A 143 3.01 -12.40 7.21
N VAL A 144 3.87 -12.42 6.21
CA VAL A 144 3.56 -12.95 4.87
C VAL A 144 3.03 -14.38 4.96
N LYS A 145 3.65 -15.24 5.77
CA LYS A 145 3.20 -16.62 5.97
C LYS A 145 1.78 -16.72 6.54
N ASP A 146 1.39 -15.81 7.43
CA ASP A 146 0.05 -15.83 8.03
C ASP A 146 -1.02 -15.49 6.98
N ILE A 147 -0.71 -14.57 6.06
CA ILE A 147 -1.57 -14.24 4.92
C ILE A 147 -1.76 -15.45 4.00
N ILE A 148 -0.66 -16.14 3.64
CA ILE A 148 -0.68 -17.35 2.80
C ILE A 148 -1.51 -18.45 3.47
N GLU A 149 -1.35 -18.67 4.78
CA GLU A 149 -2.13 -19.67 5.52
C GLU A 149 -3.62 -19.32 5.59
N ILE A 150 -4.00 -18.04 5.67
CA ILE A 150 -5.41 -17.62 5.58
C ILE A 150 -5.97 -18.00 4.20
N VAL A 151 -5.25 -17.69 3.11
CA VAL A 151 -5.67 -18.05 1.75
C VAL A 151 -5.79 -19.56 1.62
N LYS A 152 -4.77 -20.32 2.04
CA LYS A 152 -4.75 -21.79 1.98
C LYS A 152 -5.96 -22.41 2.69
N LYS A 153 -6.31 -21.93 3.89
CA LYS A 153 -7.48 -22.38 4.63
C LYS A 153 -8.79 -22.13 3.87
N GLN A 154 -8.92 -20.98 3.21
CA GLN A 154 -10.12 -20.62 2.44
C GLN A 154 -10.30 -21.46 1.15
N PHE A 155 -9.22 -22.06 0.64
CA PHE A 155 -9.25 -23.03 -0.46
C PHE A 155 -9.39 -24.48 0.03
N ASN A 156 -9.45 -24.73 1.34
CA ASN A 156 -9.41 -26.06 1.94
C ASN A 156 -8.20 -26.91 1.46
N SER A 157 -7.10 -26.23 1.11
CA SER A 157 -5.92 -26.87 0.54
C SER A 157 -5.04 -27.48 1.62
N ARG A 158 -4.54 -28.70 1.36
CA ARG A 158 -3.61 -29.45 2.23
C ARG A 158 -2.14 -29.32 1.79
N ILE A 159 -1.83 -28.51 0.76
CA ILE A 159 -0.46 -28.36 0.26
C ILE A 159 0.49 -27.87 1.37
N LYS A 160 1.72 -28.41 1.36
CA LYS A 160 2.79 -27.97 2.26
C LYS A 160 3.53 -26.81 1.60
N ILE A 161 3.41 -25.61 2.16
CA ILE A 161 4.08 -24.40 1.64
C ILE A 161 5.59 -24.51 1.85
N LYS A 162 6.36 -24.20 0.80
CA LYS A 162 7.82 -24.12 0.81
C LYS A 162 8.26 -22.67 0.57
N TYR A 163 9.13 -22.17 1.43
CA TYR A 163 9.73 -20.84 1.27
C TYR A 163 11.13 -20.96 0.68
N VAL A 164 11.38 -20.26 -0.41
CA VAL A 164 12.69 -20.18 -1.06
C VAL A 164 13.27 -18.81 -0.79
N ASN A 165 14.33 -18.78 0.01
CA ASN A 165 14.98 -17.51 0.34
C ASN A 165 15.74 -17.01 -0.90
N ILE A 166 15.35 -15.85 -1.40
CA ILE A 166 16.06 -15.12 -2.44
C ILE A 166 16.71 -13.89 -1.80
N LYS A 167 17.94 -13.59 -2.24
CA LYS A 167 18.68 -12.38 -1.77
C LYS A 167 17.98 -11.09 -2.25
N GLN A 168 16.67 -10.95 -1.96
CA GLN A 168 15.96 -9.70 -2.24
C GLN A 168 16.16 -8.72 -1.08
N LYS A 169 16.52 -7.48 -1.43
CA LYS A 169 16.56 -6.35 -0.48
C LYS A 169 15.13 -5.85 -0.17
N SER A 170 14.34 -6.72 0.45
CA SER A 170 12.97 -6.36 0.88
C SER A 170 12.97 -5.99 2.36
N PRO A 171 12.27 -4.93 2.77
CA PRO A 171 12.17 -4.57 4.19
C PRO A 171 11.66 -5.74 5.04
N LYS A 172 12.28 -5.95 6.23
CA LYS A 172 11.81 -6.98 7.16
C LYS A 172 10.47 -6.61 7.78
N VAL A 173 10.29 -5.34 8.14
CA VAL A 173 9.08 -4.83 8.78
C VAL A 173 8.68 -3.52 8.13
N LEU A 174 7.42 -3.40 7.72
CA LEU A 174 6.81 -2.15 7.27
C LEU A 174 5.40 -2.05 7.87
N ILE A 175 5.25 -1.21 8.90
CA ILE A 175 3.98 -0.92 9.57
C ILE A 175 3.85 0.61 9.65
N THR A 176 2.74 1.15 9.17
CA THR A 176 2.50 2.59 9.16
C THR A 176 1.91 3.09 10.48
N ASN A 177 2.34 4.25 10.94
CA ASN A 177 1.61 5.03 11.93
C ASN A 177 0.45 5.74 11.24
N ILE A 178 -0.76 5.48 11.70
CA ILE A 178 -1.98 6.03 11.11
C ILE A 178 -2.63 7.13 11.97
N LYS A 179 -1.87 7.73 12.91
CA LYS A 179 -2.40 8.77 13.79
C LYS A 179 -2.92 9.97 12.99
N LEU A 180 -2.17 10.39 11.96
CA LEU A 180 -2.60 11.47 11.08
C LEU A 180 -3.84 11.08 10.25
N ALA A 181 -3.88 9.88 9.68
CA ALA A 181 -5.06 9.39 8.97
C ALA A 181 -6.31 9.38 9.87
N LYS A 182 -6.19 8.96 11.13
CA LYS A 182 -7.28 9.00 12.12
C LYS A 182 -7.80 10.41 12.41
N SER A 183 -6.97 11.46 12.30
CA SER A 183 -7.41 12.85 12.50
C SER A 183 -8.45 13.32 11.48
N PHE A 184 -8.63 12.59 10.37
CA PHE A 184 -9.70 12.82 9.38
C PHE A 184 -11.02 12.12 9.76
N LYS A 185 -11.18 11.71 11.03
CA LYS A 185 -12.33 10.91 11.49
C LYS A 185 -12.49 9.62 10.67
N TRP A 186 -11.37 8.96 10.38
CA TRP A 186 -11.28 7.71 9.65
C TRP A 186 -10.53 6.66 10.48
N ALA A 187 -10.93 5.42 10.32
CA ALA A 187 -10.21 4.24 10.80
C ALA A 187 -10.49 3.06 9.85
N PRO A 188 -9.54 2.12 9.68
CA PRO A 188 -9.78 0.92 8.90
C PRO A 188 -10.85 0.05 9.58
N LYS A 189 -11.82 -0.43 8.80
CA LYS A 189 -12.97 -1.20 9.26
C LYS A 189 -12.88 -2.68 8.88
N ILE A 190 -12.20 -2.99 7.77
CA ILE A 190 -12.11 -4.35 7.24
C ILE A 190 -10.88 -5.04 7.80
N ASN A 191 -11.09 -6.05 8.64
CA ASN A 191 -9.99 -6.87 9.12
C ASN A 191 -9.48 -7.81 8.01
N ILE A 192 -8.22 -8.22 8.12
CA ILE A 192 -7.52 -8.96 7.07
C ILE A 192 -8.19 -10.30 6.73
N LYS A 193 -8.72 -11.03 7.71
CA LYS A 193 -9.38 -12.32 7.47
C LYS A 193 -10.66 -12.14 6.66
N LYS A 194 -11.50 -11.16 7.04
CA LYS A 194 -12.72 -10.83 6.31
C LYS A 194 -12.40 -10.36 4.89
N GLY A 195 -11.47 -9.42 4.73
CA GLY A 195 -11.12 -8.89 3.41
C GLY A 195 -10.52 -9.95 2.48
N ILE A 196 -9.70 -10.89 2.99
CA ILE A 196 -9.20 -12.02 2.18
C ILE A 196 -10.35 -12.94 1.78
N SER A 197 -11.33 -13.20 2.67
CA SER A 197 -12.50 -14.01 2.33
C SER A 197 -13.33 -13.38 1.20
N GLU A 198 -13.55 -12.05 1.25
CA GLU A 198 -14.23 -11.31 0.18
C GLU A 198 -13.43 -11.37 -1.13
N TYR A 199 -12.12 -11.15 -1.05
CA TYR A 199 -11.22 -11.25 -2.19
C TYR A 199 -11.26 -12.62 -2.87
N ILE A 200 -11.25 -13.73 -2.10
CA ILE A 200 -11.28 -15.09 -2.64
C ILE A 200 -12.63 -15.40 -3.30
N LYS A 201 -13.74 -14.90 -2.78
CA LYS A 201 -15.04 -14.99 -3.45
C LYS A 201 -15.02 -14.34 -4.83
N TRP A 202 -14.47 -13.13 -4.91
CA TRP A 202 -14.28 -12.44 -6.18
C TRP A 202 -13.33 -13.20 -7.11
N TYR A 203 -12.18 -13.68 -6.59
CA TYR A 203 -11.21 -14.45 -7.36
C TYR A 203 -11.85 -15.71 -7.98
N LYS A 204 -12.62 -16.49 -7.22
CA LYS A 204 -13.31 -17.67 -7.71
C LYS A 204 -14.33 -17.32 -8.81
N LYS A 205 -15.07 -16.22 -8.64
CA LYS A 205 -16.06 -15.76 -9.63
C LYS A 205 -15.44 -15.41 -11.00
N ILE A 206 -14.22 -14.84 -11.02
CA ILE A 206 -13.58 -14.45 -12.28
C ILE A 206 -12.78 -15.57 -12.95
N ASN A 207 -12.60 -16.72 -12.27
CA ASN A 207 -11.88 -17.90 -12.75
C ASN A 207 -12.78 -19.16 -12.83
N ALA A 208 -14.07 -19.00 -12.63
CA ALA A 208 -15.09 -20.00 -12.91
C ALA A 208 -15.53 -19.91 -14.37
#